data_e11ec3de3270d67e31668fbd9ec5301b
#
_entry.id   e11ec3de3270d67e31668fbd9ec5301b
#
_cell.length_a   1.000
_cell.length_b   1.000
_cell.length_c   1.000
_cell.angle_alpha   90.00
_cell.angle_beta   90.00
_cell.angle_gamma   90.00
#
_symmetry.space_group_name_H-M   'P 1'
#
loop_
_entity.id
_entity.type
_entity.pdbx_description
1 polymer ?
#
loop_
_entity_poly.entity_id
_entity_poly.type
_entity_poly.pdbx_seq_one_letter_code
_entity_poly.pdbx_strand_id
1 'polypeptide(L)' 'MRIGTLAITSGIIITVFGIIFHLQGQAVVGPDTSFMYSNPEWIAYGLQIAILGILIVCFGIGLIISKKG' A
#
# COMPACT_ATOMS: atom_id res chain seq x y z
N MET A 1 11.89 -10.13 -16.54
CA MET A 1 11.64 -9.46 -15.26
C MET A 1 11.39 -10.51 -14.17
N ARG A 2 11.96 -10.30 -13.04
CA ARG A 2 11.84 -11.26 -11.96
C ARG A 2 10.58 -11.03 -11.16
N ILE A 3 9.98 -12.12 -10.71
CA ILE A 3 8.75 -12.05 -9.92
C ILE A 3 8.97 -11.28 -8.63
N GLY A 4 10.15 -11.46 -7.98
CA GLY A 4 10.46 -10.73 -6.76
C GLY A 4 10.49 -9.23 -6.97
N THR A 5 11.13 -8.76 -8.04
CA THR A 5 11.17 -7.34 -8.37
C THR A 5 9.79 -6.80 -8.68
N LEU A 6 9.00 -7.57 -9.42
CA LEU A 6 7.64 -7.18 -9.75
C LEU A 6 6.78 -7.08 -8.50
N ALA A 7 6.94 -8.02 -7.57
CA ALA A 7 6.19 -8.00 -6.32
C ALA A 7 6.56 -6.79 -5.47
N ILE A 8 7.86 -6.47 -5.37
CA ILE A 8 8.30 -5.34 -4.58
C ILE A 8 7.74 -4.03 -5.17
N THR A 9 7.84 -3.87 -6.49
CA THR A 9 7.34 -2.66 -7.15
C THR A 9 5.84 -2.51 -6.94
N SER A 10 5.09 -3.58 -7.17
CA SER A 10 3.64 -3.55 -6.96
C SER A 10 3.28 -3.27 -5.52
N GLY A 11 4.00 -3.89 -4.58
CA GLY A 11 3.73 -3.69 -3.16
C GLY A 11 3.99 -2.27 -2.72
N ILE A 12 5.06 -1.64 -3.24
CA ILE A 12 5.35 -0.24 -2.92
C ILE A 12 4.23 0.67 -3.42
N ILE A 13 3.77 0.46 -4.65
CA ILE A 13 2.68 1.26 -5.20
C ILE A 13 1.41 1.10 -4.38
N ILE A 14 1.07 -0.14 -4.03
CA ILE A 14 -0.12 -0.41 -3.22
C ILE A 14 0.01 0.23 -1.85
N THR A 15 1.18 0.16 -1.23
CA THR A 15 1.42 0.76 0.08
C THR A 15 1.25 2.27 0.04
N VAL A 16 1.80 2.92 -0.99
CA VAL A 16 1.69 4.37 -1.13
C VAL A 16 0.22 4.77 -1.27
N PHE A 17 -0.53 4.09 -2.13
CA PHE A 17 -1.95 4.40 -2.29
C PHE A 17 -2.72 4.14 -1.01
N GLY A 18 -2.39 3.06 -0.30
CA GLY A 18 -3.06 2.76 0.96
C GLY A 18 -2.84 3.85 1.99
N ILE A 19 -1.62 4.37 2.09
CA ILE A 19 -1.30 5.46 3.02
C ILE A 19 -2.07 6.72 2.62
N ILE A 20 -2.12 7.04 1.33
CA ILE A 20 -2.83 8.23 0.87
C ILE A 20 -4.31 8.12 1.20
N PHE A 21 -4.92 6.96 0.95
CA PHE A 21 -6.35 6.75 1.23
C PHE A 21 -6.61 6.85 2.72
N HIS A 22 -5.74 6.28 3.54
CA HIS A 22 -5.86 6.36 4.99
C HIS A 22 -5.85 7.81 5.47
N LEU A 23 -4.92 8.62 4.93
CA LEU A 23 -4.81 10.02 5.30
C LEU A 23 -5.98 10.85 4.78
N GLN A 24 -6.52 10.52 3.61
CA GLN A 24 -7.72 11.18 3.13
C GLN A 24 -8.92 10.90 4.03
N GLY A 25 -9.02 9.67 4.52
CA GLY A 25 -10.07 9.32 5.46
C GLY A 25 -10.01 10.14 6.73
N GLN A 26 -8.79 10.53 7.15
CA GLN A 26 -8.59 11.37 8.32
C GLN A 26 -8.62 12.86 8.01
N ALA A 27 -8.87 13.23 6.75
CA ALA A 27 -8.89 14.63 6.32
C ALA A 27 -7.51 15.30 6.46
N VAL A 28 -6.42 14.53 6.40
CA VAL A 28 -5.08 15.08 6.48
C VAL A 28 -4.62 15.58 5.12
N VAL A 29 -4.94 14.84 4.05
CA VAL A 29 -4.58 15.23 2.69
C VAL A 29 -5.83 15.37 1.84
N GLY A 30 -5.75 16.26 0.84
CA GLY A 30 -6.87 16.51 -0.06
C GLY A 30 -6.82 15.62 -1.28
N PRO A 31 -7.69 15.85 -2.24
CA PRO A 31 -8.67 16.95 -2.25
C PRO A 31 -9.87 16.67 -1.33
N ASP A 32 -10.42 17.74 -0.78
CA ASP A 32 -11.56 17.61 0.12
C ASP A 32 -12.85 17.26 -0.59
N THR A 33 -12.82 17.25 -1.92
CA THR A 33 -13.98 16.83 -2.72
C THR A 33 -13.96 15.32 -2.98
N SER A 34 -12.91 14.64 -2.57
CA SER A 34 -12.83 13.19 -2.74
C SER A 34 -13.82 12.48 -1.82
N PHE A 35 -14.44 11.42 -2.33
CA PHE A 35 -15.36 10.65 -1.51
C PHE A 35 -14.66 9.96 -0.33
N MET A 36 -13.33 9.86 -0.38
CA MET A 36 -12.55 9.29 0.71
C MET A 36 -12.23 10.29 1.81
N TYR A 37 -12.37 11.58 1.52
CA TYR A 37 -11.98 12.64 2.44
C TYR A 37 -12.92 12.65 3.66
N SER A 38 -12.34 12.69 4.85
CA SER A 38 -13.10 12.67 6.11
C SER A 38 -14.06 11.49 6.20
N ASN A 39 -13.69 10.37 5.64
CA ASN A 39 -14.53 9.19 5.65
C ASN A 39 -13.92 8.14 6.58
N PRO A 40 -14.55 7.85 7.74
CA PRO A 40 -13.99 6.90 8.70
C PRO A 40 -13.73 5.52 8.12
N GLU A 41 -14.53 5.10 7.15
CA GLU A 41 -14.33 3.79 6.52
C GLU A 41 -13.01 3.73 5.78
N TRP A 42 -12.59 4.84 5.17
CA TRP A 42 -11.35 4.87 4.43
C TRP A 42 -10.12 4.96 5.32
N ILE A 43 -10.31 5.37 6.58
CA ILE A 43 -9.23 5.25 7.56
C ILE A 43 -8.83 3.79 7.70
N ALA A 44 -9.83 2.91 7.86
CA ALA A 44 -9.57 1.48 8.00
C ALA A 44 -9.16 0.85 6.67
N TYR A 45 -9.84 1.20 5.57
CA TYR A 45 -9.55 0.61 4.26
C TYR A 45 -8.15 0.98 3.79
N GLY A 46 -7.78 2.25 3.93
CA GLY A 46 -6.45 2.68 3.56
C GLY A 46 -5.38 1.96 4.34
N LEU A 47 -5.59 1.79 5.63
CA LEU A 47 -4.64 1.07 6.47
C LEU A 47 -4.53 -0.39 6.02
N GLN A 48 -5.64 -1.05 5.73
CA GLN A 48 -5.63 -2.43 5.25
C GLN A 48 -4.90 -2.55 3.92
N ILE A 49 -5.11 -1.61 3.01
CA ILE A 49 -4.43 -1.60 1.73
C ILE A 49 -2.93 -1.43 1.93
N ALA A 50 -2.53 -0.52 2.81
CA ALA A 50 -1.12 -0.29 3.10
C ALA A 50 -0.46 -1.54 3.68
N ILE A 51 -1.13 -2.22 4.60
CA ILE A 51 -0.62 -3.45 5.20
C ILE A 51 -0.46 -4.52 4.11
N LEU A 52 -1.45 -4.65 3.23
CA LEU A 52 -1.37 -5.61 2.15
C LEU A 52 -0.16 -5.32 1.25
N GLY A 53 0.07 -4.05 0.94
CA GLY A 53 1.22 -3.66 0.14
C GLY A 53 2.53 -4.03 0.80
N ILE A 54 2.63 -3.81 2.11
CA ILE A 54 3.83 -4.17 2.87
C ILE A 54 4.06 -5.67 2.83
N LEU A 55 3.00 -6.47 2.97
CA LEU A 55 3.13 -7.93 2.92
C LEU A 55 3.61 -8.38 1.54
N ILE A 56 3.13 -7.74 0.48
CA ILE A 56 3.58 -8.06 -0.87
C ILE A 56 5.05 -7.71 -1.05
N VAL A 57 5.50 -6.58 -0.51
CA VAL A 57 6.92 -6.21 -0.56
C VAL A 57 7.76 -7.23 0.18
N CYS A 58 7.33 -7.65 1.36
CA CYS A 58 8.05 -8.66 2.13
C CYS A 58 8.14 -9.98 1.39
N PHE A 59 7.06 -10.37 0.72
CA PHE A 59 7.05 -11.58 -0.09
C PHE A 59 8.07 -11.47 -1.23
N GLY A 60 8.10 -10.31 -1.89
CA GLY A 60 9.06 -10.08 -2.97
C GLY A 60 10.50 -10.14 -2.51
N ILE A 61 10.79 -9.54 -1.35
CA ILE A 61 12.13 -9.60 -0.77
C ILE A 61 12.49 -11.04 -0.44
N GLY A 62 11.55 -11.79 0.13
CA GLY A 62 11.79 -13.18 0.46
C GLY A 62 12.12 -14.02 -0.77
N LEU A 63 11.43 -13.76 -1.89
CA LEU A 63 11.72 -14.47 -3.13
C LEU A 63 13.13 -14.19 -3.64
N ILE A 64 13.57 -12.93 -3.56
CA ILE A 64 14.89 -12.54 -4.02
C ILE A 64 15.97 -13.19 -3.16
N ILE A 65 15.81 -13.14 -1.85
CA ILE A 65 16.77 -13.73 -0.93
C ILE A 65 16.81 -15.24 -1.11
N SER A 66 15.66 -15.86 -1.23
CA SER A 66 15.56 -17.31 -1.36
C SER A 66 16.22 -17.81 -2.63
N LYS A 67 16.09 -17.06 -3.70
CA LYS A 67 16.71 -17.44 -4.96
C LYS A 67 18.22 -17.39 -4.93
N LYS A 68 18.77 -16.50 -4.13
CA LYS A 68 20.20 -16.38 -4.00
C LYS A 68 20.80 -17.49 -3.17
N GLY A 69 20.04 -17.97 -2.25
CA GLY A 69 20.46 -19.08 -1.40
C GLY A 69 20.35 -20.39 -2.10
#